data_004f968b561c3f1b5721d5f23c56b584
#
_entry.id   004f968b561c3f1b5721d5f23c56b584
#
_cell.length_a   1.000
_cell.length_b   1.000
_cell.length_c   1.000
_cell.angle_alpha   90.00
_cell.angle_beta   90.00
_cell.angle_gamma   90.00
#
_symmetry.space_group_name_H-M   'P 1'
#
loop_
_entity.id
_entity.type
_entity.pdbx_description
1 polymer ?
#
loop_
_entity_poly.entity_id
_entity_poly.type
_entity_poly.pdbx_seq_one_letter_code
_entity_poly.pdbx_strand_id
1 'polypeptide(L)'
;MSRKRQRHRKTGKVLFVFVVLVFAGILCLGNPKGLLDLEPEEVRTLRQKETVQTDAGHQEYYFHLLDEEEQKIYRKMLDGIRERQEEIYLTTADENLISKAYHAVLKDHSELFWVHNRENVYTTSYKGNAYCCFSPGYTYTEAEITEIAAAMEQAFTEVNGQITEETDTYDKVKAVYSYLIDLAEYESSDDDQNIAGIFWKKRAVCAGYARAVQYLLERMDVPCIYVEGDSRDSDEGHAWDIVEIDGQYYYVDATNGDQPGFLQGD
;
A
#
# COMPACT_ATOMS: atom_id res chain seq x y z
N MET A 1 17.22 9.31 47.99
CA MET A 1 18.30 9.59 47.04
C MET A 1 18.31 8.46 46.01
N SER A 2 17.70 8.67 44.85
CA SER A 2 17.64 7.67 43.77
C SER A 2 18.27 8.26 42.52
N ARG A 3 19.38 7.69 42.07
CA ARG A 3 20.11 8.12 40.87
C ARG A 3 19.45 7.49 39.62
N LYS A 4 18.77 8.32 38.79
CA LYS A 4 18.35 7.95 37.43
C LYS A 4 19.58 7.80 36.54
N ARG A 5 19.78 6.59 35.98
CA ARG A 5 20.74 6.31 34.91
C ARG A 5 20.15 6.77 33.59
N GLN A 6 20.69 7.80 32.99
CA GLN A 6 20.49 8.14 31.56
C GLN A 6 21.24 7.11 30.71
N ARG A 7 20.49 6.41 29.85
CA ARG A 7 21.03 5.50 28.84
C ARG A 7 21.17 6.27 27.53
N HIS A 8 22.40 6.61 27.14
CA HIS A 8 22.70 7.26 25.90
C HIS A 8 22.43 6.34 24.69
N ARG A 9 21.51 6.77 23.82
CA ARG A 9 21.35 6.25 22.46
C ARG A 9 22.50 6.77 21.60
N LYS A 10 23.52 5.94 21.33
CA LYS A 10 24.60 6.22 20.38
C LYS A 10 24.77 5.02 19.45
N THR A 11 23.83 4.75 18.56
CA THR A 11 24.01 3.68 17.58
C THR A 11 23.57 4.02 16.16
N GLY A 12 22.99 5.20 15.90
CA GLY A 12 22.57 5.60 14.55
C GLY A 12 23.60 6.34 13.70
N LYS A 13 24.64 6.90 14.33
CA LYS A 13 25.64 7.75 13.60
C LYS A 13 26.86 6.99 13.08
N VAL A 14 27.13 5.79 13.57
CA VAL A 14 28.35 5.04 13.20
C VAL A 14 28.17 4.31 11.87
N LEU A 15 26.98 3.86 11.53
CA LEU A 15 26.72 3.17 10.27
C LEU A 15 26.74 4.12 9.07
N PHE A 16 26.23 5.34 9.24
CA PHE A 16 26.23 6.36 8.18
C PHE A 16 27.64 6.84 7.80
N VAL A 17 28.55 6.91 8.77
CA VAL A 17 29.94 7.30 8.52
C VAL A 17 30.73 6.20 7.79
N PHE A 18 30.40 4.92 7.98
CA PHE A 18 31.09 3.81 7.31
C PHE A 18 30.75 3.71 5.82
N VAL A 19 29.50 3.96 5.43
CA VAL A 19 29.07 3.95 4.02
C VAL A 19 29.67 5.15 3.26
N VAL A 20 29.71 6.33 3.88
CA VAL A 20 30.37 7.53 3.28
C VAL A 20 31.88 7.36 3.16
N LEU A 21 32.55 6.67 4.10
CA LEU A 21 33.99 6.43 4.04
C LEU A 21 34.38 5.37 3.00
N VAL A 22 33.56 4.39 2.70
CA VAL A 22 33.81 3.43 1.61
C VAL A 22 33.67 4.13 0.25
N PHE A 23 32.72 5.03 0.07
CA PHE A 23 32.58 5.84 -1.14
C PHE A 23 33.70 6.89 -1.29
N ALA A 24 34.13 7.52 -0.20
CA ALA A 24 35.25 8.47 -0.22
C ALA A 24 36.62 7.78 -0.49
N GLY A 25 36.78 6.54 -0.05
CA GLY A 25 38.00 5.74 -0.29
C GLY A 25 38.18 5.35 -1.77
N ILE A 26 37.08 5.17 -2.51
CA ILE A 26 37.15 4.89 -3.97
C ILE A 26 37.46 6.15 -4.78
N LEU A 27 37.14 7.33 -4.28
CA LEU A 27 37.44 8.62 -4.91
C LEU A 27 38.91 9.05 -4.71
N CYS A 28 39.62 8.52 -3.70
CA CYS A 28 41.02 8.87 -3.41
C CYS A 28 42.07 7.95 -4.06
N LEU A 29 41.69 6.79 -4.58
CA LEU A 29 42.55 5.92 -5.36
C LEU A 29 42.43 6.29 -6.83
N GLY A 30 43.30 7.14 -7.31
CA GLY A 30 43.45 7.70 -8.66
C GLY A 30 42.68 6.93 -9.75
N ASN A 31 41.73 7.60 -10.33
CA ASN A 31 40.78 7.18 -11.37
C ASN A 31 41.51 6.42 -12.51
N PRO A 32 41.39 5.09 -12.63
CA PRO A 32 41.80 4.42 -13.85
C PRO A 32 40.72 4.75 -14.89
N LYS A 33 41.06 5.63 -15.82
CA LYS A 33 40.23 5.95 -16.99
C LYS A 33 39.75 4.65 -17.62
N GLY A 34 38.52 4.32 -17.38
CA GLY A 34 37.85 3.12 -17.91
C GLY A 34 36.94 2.38 -16.93
N LEU A 35 37.17 2.44 -15.61
CA LEU A 35 36.34 1.74 -14.63
C LEU A 35 35.09 2.55 -14.20
N LEU A 36 35.11 3.87 -14.40
CA LEU A 36 34.00 4.79 -14.10
C LEU A 36 33.04 5.03 -15.27
N ASP A 37 33.29 4.41 -16.43
CA ASP A 37 32.42 4.52 -17.60
C ASP A 37 31.48 3.31 -17.79
N LEU A 38 31.58 2.32 -16.90
CA LEU A 38 30.61 1.21 -16.88
C LEU A 38 29.32 1.72 -16.26
N GLU A 39 28.26 1.62 -17.04
CA GLU A 39 26.92 1.89 -16.58
C GLU A 39 26.59 0.91 -15.42
N PRO A 40 26.20 1.39 -14.24
CA PRO A 40 25.75 0.51 -13.17
C PRO A 40 24.72 -0.48 -13.68
N GLU A 41 24.76 -1.71 -13.19
CA GLU A 41 23.82 -2.75 -13.63
C GLU A 41 22.37 -2.33 -13.39
N GLU A 42 22.14 -1.60 -12.32
CA GLU A 42 20.86 -0.99 -11.95
C GLU A 42 20.35 -0.05 -13.05
N VAL A 43 21.20 0.87 -13.53
CA VAL A 43 20.84 1.83 -14.60
C VAL A 43 20.58 1.10 -15.92
N ARG A 44 21.33 0.04 -16.20
CA ARG A 44 21.12 -0.79 -17.40
C ARG A 44 19.80 -1.56 -17.32
N THR A 45 19.46 -2.06 -16.15
CA THR A 45 18.18 -2.78 -15.89
C THR A 45 17.00 -1.84 -16.05
N LEU A 46 17.09 -0.60 -15.57
CA LEU A 46 16.09 0.45 -15.77
C LEU A 46 15.78 0.68 -17.25
N ARG A 47 16.83 0.79 -18.05
CA ARG A 47 16.71 1.05 -19.50
C ARG A 47 16.08 -0.11 -20.26
N GLN A 48 16.23 -1.33 -19.76
CA GLN A 48 15.65 -2.53 -20.38
C GLN A 48 14.19 -2.78 -19.99
N LYS A 49 13.72 -2.22 -18.86
CA LYS A 49 12.36 -2.40 -18.34
C LYS A 49 11.37 -1.26 -18.72
N GLU A 50 11.75 -0.33 -19.58
CA GLU A 50 10.95 0.86 -19.93
C GLU A 50 9.67 0.58 -20.77
N THR A 51 9.29 -0.68 -21.01
CA THR A 51 8.28 -1.01 -22.03
C THR A 51 7.07 -1.81 -21.53
N VAL A 52 6.65 -1.70 -20.29
CA VAL A 52 5.37 -2.27 -19.89
C VAL A 52 4.38 -1.16 -19.60
N GLN A 53 3.53 -0.83 -20.58
CA GLN A 53 2.29 -0.10 -20.34
C GLN A 53 1.22 -1.12 -19.96
N THR A 54 0.96 -1.26 -18.68
CA THR A 54 -0.30 -1.83 -18.21
C THR A 54 -1.36 -0.74 -18.30
N ASP A 55 -2.48 -1.00 -18.99
CA ASP A 55 -3.63 -0.13 -18.91
C ASP A 55 -4.10 -0.05 -17.44
N ALA A 56 -4.28 1.17 -16.95
CA ALA A 56 -4.92 1.39 -15.66
C ALA A 56 -6.36 0.87 -15.74
N GLY A 57 -6.75 0.04 -14.80
CA GLY A 57 -8.13 -0.39 -14.67
C GLY A 57 -9.06 0.79 -14.36
N HIS A 58 -10.34 0.64 -14.64
CA HIS A 58 -11.34 1.70 -14.40
C HIS A 58 -11.50 2.10 -12.93
N GLN A 59 -10.92 1.34 -12.00
CA GLN A 59 -11.08 1.51 -10.55
C GLN A 59 -9.91 2.22 -9.87
N GLU A 60 -8.84 2.58 -10.58
CA GLU A 60 -7.65 3.26 -10.03
C GLU A 60 -7.91 4.77 -9.88
N TYR A 61 -8.68 5.15 -8.86
CA TYR A 61 -9.07 6.54 -8.62
C TYR A 61 -7.87 7.45 -8.37
N TYR A 62 -6.96 7.04 -7.49
CA TYR A 62 -5.80 7.84 -7.12
C TYR A 62 -4.78 7.96 -8.24
N PHE A 63 -4.64 6.94 -9.07
CA PHE A 63 -3.85 7.01 -10.30
C PHE A 63 -4.29 8.15 -11.21
N HIS A 64 -5.59 8.34 -11.39
CA HIS A 64 -6.13 9.40 -12.25
C HIS A 64 -5.95 10.82 -11.67
N LEU A 65 -5.62 10.96 -10.39
CA LEU A 65 -5.28 12.24 -9.76
C LEU A 65 -3.80 12.61 -9.90
N LEU A 66 -2.97 11.70 -10.40
CA LEU A 66 -1.54 11.89 -10.60
C LEU A 66 -1.25 12.58 -11.95
N ASP A 67 -0.16 13.33 -11.99
CA ASP A 67 0.35 13.83 -13.26
C ASP A 67 1.08 12.72 -14.06
N GLU A 68 1.52 13.04 -15.30
CA GLU A 68 2.14 12.04 -16.19
C GLU A 68 3.44 11.44 -15.63
N GLU A 69 4.24 12.20 -14.87
CA GLU A 69 5.48 11.72 -14.27
C GLU A 69 5.16 10.82 -13.08
N GLU A 70 4.26 11.23 -12.20
CA GLU A 70 3.75 10.47 -11.07
C GLU A 70 3.10 9.16 -11.52
N GLN A 71 2.31 9.18 -12.59
CA GLN A 71 1.68 7.98 -13.17
C GLN A 71 2.71 6.95 -13.67
N LYS A 72 3.83 7.40 -14.26
CA LYS A 72 4.91 6.50 -14.66
C LYS A 72 5.57 5.84 -13.45
N ILE A 73 5.77 6.60 -12.38
CA ILE A 73 6.33 6.08 -11.11
C ILE A 73 5.36 5.06 -10.50
N TYR A 74 4.07 5.42 -10.41
CA TYR A 74 3.00 4.56 -9.92
C TYR A 74 3.00 3.19 -10.62
N ARG A 75 2.93 3.17 -11.97
CA ARG A 75 2.92 1.92 -12.74
C ARG A 75 4.16 1.08 -12.49
N LYS A 76 5.31 1.70 -12.46
CA LYS A 76 6.57 1.01 -12.21
C LYS A 76 6.62 0.40 -10.81
N MET A 77 6.11 1.12 -9.80
CA MET A 77 5.98 0.59 -8.45
C MET A 77 4.99 -0.56 -8.39
N LEU A 78 3.81 -0.40 -8.99
CA LEU A 78 2.78 -1.43 -9.01
C LEU A 78 3.28 -2.73 -9.64
N ASP A 79 3.93 -2.65 -10.81
CA ASP A 79 4.49 -3.82 -11.50
C ASP A 79 5.56 -4.51 -10.64
N GLY A 80 6.50 -3.73 -10.07
CA GLY A 80 7.56 -4.28 -9.22
C GLY A 80 7.03 -4.90 -7.93
N ILE A 81 6.00 -4.31 -7.32
CA ILE A 81 5.35 -4.85 -6.13
C ILE A 81 4.60 -6.14 -6.43
N ARG A 82 3.87 -6.20 -7.54
CA ARG A 82 3.18 -7.43 -7.98
C ARG A 82 4.14 -8.58 -8.26
N GLU A 83 5.31 -8.26 -8.82
CA GLU A 83 6.40 -9.22 -9.03
C GLU A 83 7.22 -9.50 -7.76
N ARG A 84 6.93 -8.83 -6.63
CA ARG A 84 7.67 -8.89 -5.37
C ARG A 84 9.16 -8.61 -5.51
N GLN A 85 9.50 -7.61 -6.32
CA GLN A 85 10.87 -7.15 -6.45
C GLN A 85 11.34 -6.53 -5.12
N GLU A 86 12.51 -6.93 -4.63
CA GLU A 86 13.11 -6.35 -3.42
C GLU A 86 13.53 -4.89 -3.64
N GLU A 87 13.89 -4.55 -4.88
CA GLU A 87 14.33 -3.24 -5.30
C GLU A 87 13.69 -2.83 -6.62
N ILE A 88 13.06 -1.67 -6.65
CA ILE A 88 12.42 -1.08 -7.82
C ILE A 88 13.17 0.22 -8.17
N TYR A 89 13.80 0.24 -9.33
CA TYR A 89 14.61 1.39 -9.76
C TYR A 89 13.74 2.43 -10.45
N LEU A 90 13.81 3.67 -9.95
CA LEU A 90 13.06 4.81 -10.46
C LEU A 90 14.03 5.83 -11.10
N THR A 91 13.56 6.53 -12.14
CA THR A 91 14.35 7.54 -12.84
C THR A 91 14.31 8.92 -12.18
N THR A 92 13.63 9.04 -11.06
CA THR A 92 13.57 10.26 -10.23
C THR A 92 14.18 9.98 -8.86
N ALA A 93 14.65 11.04 -8.20
CA ALA A 93 15.08 11.04 -6.81
C ALA A 93 14.24 12.02 -5.97
N ASP A 94 13.13 12.52 -6.51
CA ASP A 94 12.21 13.37 -5.78
C ASP A 94 11.33 12.51 -4.84
N GLU A 95 11.66 12.58 -3.55
CA GLU A 95 10.97 11.80 -2.52
C GLU A 95 9.47 12.12 -2.42
N ASN A 96 9.05 13.35 -2.76
CA ASN A 96 7.64 13.71 -2.72
C ASN A 96 6.85 13.03 -3.85
N LEU A 97 7.41 12.99 -5.08
CA LEU A 97 6.80 12.28 -6.19
C LEU A 97 6.72 10.78 -5.92
N ILE A 98 7.80 10.21 -5.37
CA ILE A 98 7.89 8.80 -5.00
C ILE A 98 6.84 8.45 -3.94
N SER A 99 6.79 9.21 -2.85
CA SER A 99 5.84 9.01 -1.75
C SER A 99 4.39 9.15 -2.22
N LYS A 100 4.09 10.19 -3.02
CA LYS A 100 2.75 10.41 -3.55
C LYS A 100 2.29 9.26 -4.45
N ALA A 101 3.15 8.81 -5.36
CA ALA A 101 2.85 7.68 -6.24
C ALA A 101 2.67 6.38 -5.45
N TYR A 102 3.52 6.11 -4.44
CA TYR A 102 3.40 4.93 -3.61
C TYR A 102 2.11 4.89 -2.80
N HIS A 103 1.74 6.00 -2.15
CA HIS A 103 0.48 6.08 -1.43
C HIS A 103 -0.73 5.92 -2.35
N ALA A 104 -0.66 6.42 -3.59
CA ALA A 104 -1.70 6.19 -4.59
C ALA A 104 -1.82 4.69 -4.93
N VAL A 105 -0.69 3.99 -5.15
CA VAL A 105 -0.69 2.51 -5.35
C VAL A 105 -1.37 1.80 -4.19
N LEU A 106 -1.02 2.13 -2.94
CA LEU A 106 -1.57 1.46 -1.77
C LEU A 106 -3.06 1.75 -1.53
N LYS A 107 -3.56 2.90 -2.00
CA LYS A 107 -4.97 3.28 -1.89
C LYS A 107 -5.84 2.68 -2.98
N ASP A 108 -5.29 2.51 -4.17
CA ASP A 108 -6.00 1.90 -5.30
C ASP A 108 -5.97 0.36 -5.26
N HIS A 109 -5.04 -0.25 -4.50
CA HIS A 109 -4.78 -1.70 -4.55
C HIS A 109 -4.80 -2.35 -3.17
N SER A 110 -6.00 -2.52 -2.61
CA SER A 110 -6.20 -3.20 -1.32
C SER A 110 -5.77 -4.67 -1.34
N GLU A 111 -5.71 -5.30 -2.52
CA GLU A 111 -5.23 -6.67 -2.71
C GLU A 111 -3.73 -6.84 -2.43
N LEU A 112 -2.95 -5.74 -2.41
CA LEU A 112 -1.51 -5.78 -2.12
C LEU A 112 -1.21 -5.87 -0.62
N PHE A 113 -1.90 -6.72 0.09
CA PHE A 113 -1.84 -6.84 1.55
C PHE A 113 -0.46 -7.22 2.11
N TRP A 114 0.42 -7.76 1.26
CA TRP A 114 1.77 -8.17 1.66
C TRP A 114 2.79 -7.03 1.70
N VAL A 115 2.39 -5.81 1.35
CA VAL A 115 3.28 -4.64 1.29
C VAL A 115 3.06 -3.75 2.51
N HIS A 116 4.16 -3.28 3.09
CA HIS A 116 4.13 -2.28 4.15
C HIS A 116 3.76 -0.90 3.62
N ASN A 117 3.09 -0.11 4.45
CA ASN A 117 2.88 1.33 4.19
C ASN A 117 4.16 2.18 4.41
N ARG A 118 5.30 1.55 4.74
CA ARG A 118 6.59 2.22 4.92
C ARG A 118 7.46 2.00 3.71
N GLU A 119 8.06 3.09 3.25
CA GLU A 119 8.97 3.11 2.12
C GLU A 119 10.43 3.25 2.57
N ASN A 120 11.32 2.59 1.84
CA ASN A 120 12.75 2.80 1.94
C ASN A 120 13.27 3.26 0.59
N VAL A 121 13.95 4.40 0.58
CA VAL A 121 14.44 5.05 -0.63
C VAL A 121 15.94 5.23 -0.55
N TYR A 122 16.66 4.77 -1.56
CA TYR A 122 18.09 4.96 -1.72
C TYR A 122 18.37 5.70 -3.01
N THR A 123 19.20 6.74 -2.96
CA THR A 123 19.49 7.57 -4.12
C THR A 123 20.91 7.33 -4.63
N THR A 124 21.08 7.19 -5.93
CA THR A 124 22.39 7.18 -6.60
C THR A 124 22.39 8.14 -7.78
N SER A 125 23.59 8.51 -8.27
CA SER A 125 23.72 9.36 -9.45
C SER A 125 24.68 8.77 -10.46
N TYR A 126 24.33 8.85 -11.74
CA TYR A 126 25.17 8.42 -12.85
C TYR A 126 25.07 9.40 -14.02
N LYS A 127 26.23 9.87 -14.52
CA LYS A 127 26.32 10.84 -15.63
C LYS A 127 25.42 12.08 -15.47
N GLY A 128 25.28 12.58 -14.24
CA GLY A 128 24.51 13.78 -13.91
C GLY A 128 23.01 13.55 -13.74
N ASN A 129 22.53 12.32 -13.91
CA ASN A 129 21.16 11.94 -13.60
C ASN A 129 21.07 11.31 -12.21
N ALA A 130 20.03 11.64 -11.47
CA ALA A 130 19.72 10.98 -10.21
C ALA A 130 18.82 9.77 -10.49
N TYR A 131 19.10 8.68 -9.79
CA TYR A 131 18.31 7.45 -9.82
C TYR A 131 17.98 7.06 -8.39
N CYS A 132 16.80 6.55 -8.21
CA CYS A 132 16.33 6.07 -6.92
C CYS A 132 16.15 4.57 -6.98
N CYS A 133 16.53 3.90 -5.91
CA CYS A 133 16.14 2.53 -5.62
C CYS A 133 15.07 2.59 -4.53
N PHE A 134 13.86 2.22 -4.88
CA PHE A 134 12.74 2.08 -3.97
C PHE A 134 12.66 0.63 -3.52
N SER A 135 12.65 0.39 -2.21
CA SER A 135 12.55 -0.94 -1.63
C SER A 135 11.23 -1.05 -0.88
N PRO A 136 10.20 -1.70 -1.47
CA PRO A 136 8.97 -1.98 -0.75
C PRO A 136 9.26 -2.98 0.36
N GLY A 137 8.76 -2.71 1.58
CA GLY A 137 8.81 -3.69 2.65
C GLY A 137 7.74 -4.75 2.43
N TYR A 138 8.09 -6.03 2.60
CA TYR A 138 7.15 -7.15 2.53
C TYR A 138 6.97 -7.78 3.90
N THR A 139 5.71 -8.10 4.27
CA THR A 139 5.35 -8.49 5.64
C THR A 139 5.28 -10.00 5.82
N TYR A 140 4.76 -10.73 4.83
CA TYR A 140 4.38 -12.12 4.98
C TYR A 140 5.30 -13.07 4.23
N THR A 141 5.43 -14.30 4.73
CA THR A 141 6.04 -15.41 4.02
C THR A 141 5.13 -15.90 2.89
N GLU A 142 5.68 -16.65 1.94
CA GLU A 142 4.91 -17.25 0.84
C GLU A 142 3.75 -18.14 1.32
N ALA A 143 3.95 -18.86 2.43
CA ALA A 143 2.91 -19.70 3.04
C ALA A 143 1.76 -18.84 3.59
N GLU A 144 2.09 -17.79 4.35
CA GLU A 144 1.09 -16.86 4.90
C GLU A 144 0.33 -16.13 3.78
N ILE A 145 1.02 -15.68 2.73
CA ILE A 145 0.37 -15.06 1.56
C ILE A 145 -0.64 -16.02 0.94
N THR A 146 -0.28 -17.29 0.81
CA THR A 146 -1.19 -18.31 0.27
C THR A 146 -2.41 -18.52 1.15
N GLU A 147 -2.22 -18.57 2.48
CA GLU A 147 -3.32 -18.72 3.44
C GLU A 147 -4.25 -17.50 3.44
N ILE A 148 -3.69 -16.28 3.44
CA ILE A 148 -4.46 -15.04 3.39
C ILE A 148 -5.24 -14.94 2.09
N ALA A 149 -4.60 -15.19 0.94
CA ALA A 149 -5.26 -15.19 -0.36
C ALA A 149 -6.42 -16.20 -0.43
N ALA A 150 -6.25 -17.38 0.16
CA ALA A 150 -7.32 -18.38 0.24
C ALA A 150 -8.48 -17.90 1.12
N ALA A 151 -8.21 -17.23 2.23
CA ALA A 151 -9.23 -16.65 3.11
C ALA A 151 -9.99 -15.50 2.43
N MET A 152 -9.30 -14.66 1.65
CA MET A 152 -9.89 -13.60 0.83
C MET A 152 -10.82 -14.18 -0.25
N GLU A 153 -10.37 -15.23 -0.95
CA GLU A 153 -11.18 -15.90 -1.99
C GLU A 153 -12.40 -16.60 -1.41
N GLN A 154 -12.26 -17.20 -0.24
CA GLN A 154 -13.40 -17.77 0.49
C GLN A 154 -14.42 -16.70 0.84
N ALA A 155 -13.98 -15.58 1.42
CA ALA A 155 -14.86 -14.45 1.78
C ALA A 155 -15.61 -13.89 0.56
N PHE A 156 -14.91 -13.70 -0.56
CA PHE A 156 -15.54 -13.29 -1.81
C PHE A 156 -16.60 -14.29 -2.28
N THR A 157 -16.28 -15.59 -2.25
CA THR A 157 -17.21 -16.64 -2.66
C THR A 157 -18.47 -16.67 -1.78
N GLU A 158 -18.30 -16.48 -0.47
CA GLU A 158 -19.41 -16.47 0.50
C GLU A 158 -20.34 -15.28 0.30
N VAL A 159 -19.80 -14.07 0.14
CA VAL A 159 -20.64 -12.87 -0.05
C VAL A 159 -21.23 -12.83 -1.46
N ASN A 160 -20.46 -13.22 -2.48
CA ASN A 160 -20.95 -13.28 -3.86
C ASN A 160 -22.05 -14.34 -4.04
N GLY A 161 -22.02 -15.41 -3.25
CA GLY A 161 -23.07 -16.44 -3.22
C GLY A 161 -24.43 -15.95 -2.66
N GLN A 162 -24.47 -14.77 -2.02
CA GLN A 162 -25.67 -14.14 -1.49
C GLN A 162 -26.37 -13.23 -2.50
N ILE A 163 -25.73 -12.94 -3.62
CA ILE A 163 -26.23 -12.06 -4.68
C ILE A 163 -26.43 -12.81 -5.99
N THR A 164 -27.19 -12.22 -6.90
CA THR A 164 -27.43 -12.70 -8.26
C THR A 164 -27.00 -11.65 -9.28
N GLU A 165 -26.99 -11.98 -10.57
CA GLU A 165 -26.72 -11.03 -11.65
C GLU A 165 -27.73 -9.85 -11.69
N GLU A 166 -28.93 -10.05 -11.14
CA GLU A 166 -29.98 -9.03 -11.08
C GLU A 166 -29.87 -8.15 -9.80
N THR A 167 -28.96 -8.45 -8.88
CA THR A 167 -28.78 -7.69 -7.63
C THR A 167 -28.23 -6.30 -7.97
N ASP A 168 -28.95 -5.26 -7.54
CA ASP A 168 -28.52 -3.89 -7.79
C ASP A 168 -27.28 -3.50 -6.95
N THR A 169 -26.68 -2.35 -7.28
CA THR A 169 -25.46 -1.89 -6.64
C THR A 169 -25.64 -1.62 -5.15
N TYR A 170 -26.78 -1.08 -4.74
CA TYR A 170 -27.07 -0.83 -3.32
C TYR A 170 -27.11 -2.13 -2.51
N ASP A 171 -27.80 -3.15 -3.02
CA ASP A 171 -27.89 -4.44 -2.34
C ASP A 171 -26.55 -5.19 -2.33
N LYS A 172 -25.68 -5.02 -3.35
CA LYS A 172 -24.30 -5.51 -3.33
C LYS A 172 -23.49 -4.86 -2.19
N VAL A 173 -23.55 -3.52 -2.08
CA VAL A 173 -22.86 -2.76 -1.01
C VAL A 173 -23.36 -3.21 0.36
N LYS A 174 -24.66 -3.35 0.53
CA LYS A 174 -25.28 -3.83 1.78
C LYS A 174 -24.88 -5.25 2.13
N ALA A 175 -24.78 -6.15 1.16
CA ALA A 175 -24.33 -7.53 1.39
C ALA A 175 -22.88 -7.55 1.87
N VAL A 176 -21.97 -6.80 1.22
CA VAL A 176 -20.56 -6.67 1.64
C VAL A 176 -20.44 -6.07 3.03
N TYR A 177 -21.16 -4.97 3.29
CA TYR A 177 -21.19 -4.30 4.58
C TYR A 177 -21.60 -5.24 5.71
N SER A 178 -22.76 -5.90 5.56
CA SER A 178 -23.28 -6.83 6.58
C SER A 178 -22.37 -8.04 6.76
N TYR A 179 -21.82 -8.59 5.67
CA TYR A 179 -20.90 -9.72 5.73
C TYR A 179 -19.65 -9.40 6.54
N LEU A 180 -19.03 -8.22 6.34
CA LEU A 180 -17.80 -7.85 7.03
C LEU A 180 -18.01 -7.58 8.52
N ILE A 181 -19.15 -7.00 8.90
CA ILE A 181 -19.52 -6.81 10.31
C ILE A 181 -19.70 -8.16 11.02
N ASP A 182 -20.30 -9.12 10.36
CA ASP A 182 -20.50 -10.47 10.93
C ASP A 182 -19.21 -11.31 10.92
N LEU A 183 -18.24 -10.96 10.05
CA LEU A 183 -17.00 -11.73 9.83
C LEU A 183 -15.94 -11.47 10.86
N ALA A 184 -15.78 -10.24 11.33
CA ALA A 184 -14.65 -9.81 12.14
C ALA A 184 -15.07 -8.89 13.29
N GLU A 185 -14.23 -8.78 14.31
CA GLU A 185 -14.41 -7.90 15.46
C GLU A 185 -13.56 -6.63 15.31
N TYR A 186 -14.10 -5.47 15.72
CA TYR A 186 -13.35 -4.22 15.77
C TYR A 186 -12.38 -4.25 16.94
N GLU A 187 -11.15 -4.67 16.68
CA GLU A 187 -10.10 -4.84 17.69
C GLU A 187 -8.72 -4.56 17.06
N SER A 188 -7.86 -3.87 17.83
CA SER A 188 -6.48 -3.60 17.38
C SER A 188 -5.62 -4.86 17.43
N SER A 189 -4.81 -5.06 16.40
CA SER A 189 -3.85 -6.16 16.28
C SER A 189 -2.66 -5.75 15.38
N ASP A 190 -1.67 -6.63 15.22
CA ASP A 190 -0.49 -6.33 14.38
C ASP A 190 -0.85 -6.10 12.89
N ASP A 191 -1.96 -6.69 12.42
CA ASP A 191 -2.42 -6.63 11.03
C ASP A 191 -3.71 -5.81 10.87
N ASP A 192 -4.08 -5.00 11.86
CA ASP A 192 -5.39 -4.34 11.96
C ASP A 192 -5.69 -3.28 10.89
N GLN A 193 -4.65 -2.70 10.27
CA GLN A 193 -4.76 -1.72 9.18
C GLN A 193 -4.86 -2.37 7.79
N ASN A 194 -4.89 -3.69 7.73
CA ASN A 194 -4.73 -4.48 6.52
C ASN A 194 -5.91 -5.44 6.34
N ILE A 195 -6.24 -5.78 5.10
CA ILE A 195 -7.30 -6.77 4.79
C ILE A 195 -7.00 -8.16 5.36
N ALA A 196 -5.72 -8.50 5.62
CA ALA A 196 -5.33 -9.72 6.32
C ALA A 196 -5.92 -9.77 7.74
N GLY A 197 -6.03 -8.64 8.43
CA GLY A 197 -6.72 -8.54 9.72
C GLY A 197 -8.16 -9.02 9.62
N ILE A 198 -8.93 -8.54 8.63
CA ILE A 198 -10.32 -8.93 8.39
C ILE A 198 -10.43 -10.41 7.97
N PHE A 199 -9.77 -10.78 6.87
CA PHE A 199 -10.02 -12.08 6.25
C PHE A 199 -9.31 -13.25 6.94
N TRP A 200 -8.16 -13.03 7.53
CA TRP A 200 -7.35 -14.09 8.14
C TRP A 200 -7.42 -14.10 9.67
N LYS A 201 -7.24 -12.93 10.32
CA LYS A 201 -7.24 -12.83 11.79
C LYS A 201 -8.61 -12.59 12.38
N LYS A 202 -9.62 -12.18 11.59
CA LYS A 202 -10.99 -11.86 12.01
C LYS A 202 -11.05 -10.71 13.02
N ARG A 203 -10.11 -9.77 12.93
CA ARG A 203 -10.07 -8.56 13.74
C ARG A 203 -9.31 -7.46 13.02
N ALA A 204 -9.83 -6.25 13.02
CA ALA A 204 -9.19 -5.08 12.43
C ALA A 204 -9.75 -3.77 13.00
N VAL A 205 -9.15 -2.65 12.59
CA VAL A 205 -9.67 -1.31 12.82
C VAL A 205 -10.16 -0.71 11.49
N CYS A 206 -10.52 0.57 11.49
CA CYS A 206 -11.18 1.24 10.37
C CYS A 206 -10.51 1.00 9.00
N ALA A 207 -9.18 1.11 8.93
CA ALA A 207 -8.46 0.91 7.66
C ALA A 207 -8.57 -0.53 7.13
N GLY A 208 -8.54 -1.54 8.00
CA GLY A 208 -8.74 -2.93 7.59
C GLY A 208 -10.14 -3.18 7.05
N TYR A 209 -11.19 -2.65 7.72
CA TYR A 209 -12.57 -2.72 7.24
C TYR A 209 -12.77 -2.03 5.90
N ALA A 210 -12.31 -0.78 5.76
CA ALA A 210 -12.44 -0.03 4.51
C ALA A 210 -11.74 -0.73 3.34
N ARG A 211 -10.50 -1.21 3.53
CA ARG A 211 -9.80 -1.98 2.49
C ARG A 211 -10.51 -3.28 2.12
N ALA A 212 -11.18 -3.94 3.08
CA ALA A 212 -11.96 -5.13 2.79
C ALA A 212 -13.24 -4.83 2.03
N VAL A 213 -13.92 -3.71 2.33
CA VAL A 213 -15.06 -3.19 1.54
C VAL A 213 -14.62 -2.93 0.11
N GLN A 214 -13.55 -2.15 -0.08
CA GLN A 214 -12.99 -1.85 -1.41
C GLN A 214 -12.71 -3.14 -2.19
N TYR A 215 -11.95 -4.07 -1.61
CA TYR A 215 -11.57 -5.33 -2.26
C TYR A 215 -12.77 -6.15 -2.75
N LEU A 216 -13.79 -6.31 -1.89
CA LEU A 216 -14.95 -7.12 -2.24
C LEU A 216 -15.84 -6.43 -3.29
N LEU A 217 -16.05 -5.12 -3.17
CA LEU A 217 -16.86 -4.35 -4.11
C LEU A 217 -16.23 -4.26 -5.50
N GLU A 218 -14.94 -4.01 -5.57
CA GLU A 218 -14.21 -3.99 -6.85
C GLU A 218 -14.28 -5.33 -7.59
N ARG A 219 -14.24 -6.44 -6.88
CA ARG A 219 -14.44 -7.78 -7.45
C ARG A 219 -15.88 -8.05 -7.91
N MET A 220 -16.84 -7.23 -7.49
CA MET A 220 -18.24 -7.27 -7.94
C MET A 220 -18.54 -6.20 -9.01
N ASP A 221 -17.47 -5.59 -9.59
CA ASP A 221 -17.57 -4.49 -10.56
C ASP A 221 -18.28 -3.24 -10.00
N VAL A 222 -18.18 -2.99 -8.68
CA VAL A 222 -18.69 -1.78 -8.04
C VAL A 222 -17.53 -0.86 -7.73
N PRO A 223 -17.44 0.34 -8.37
CA PRO A 223 -16.40 1.31 -8.09
C PRO A 223 -16.42 1.74 -6.63
N CYS A 224 -15.27 1.60 -5.95
CA CYS A 224 -15.10 1.89 -4.54
C CYS A 224 -13.78 2.62 -4.30
N ILE A 225 -13.82 3.73 -3.59
CA ILE A 225 -12.66 4.56 -3.30
C ILE A 225 -12.38 4.48 -1.81
N TYR A 226 -11.22 3.94 -1.44
CA TYR A 226 -10.71 3.98 -0.07
C TYR A 226 -10.30 5.41 0.31
N VAL A 227 -10.75 5.91 1.45
CA VAL A 227 -10.51 7.29 1.92
C VAL A 227 -9.97 7.27 3.34
N GLU A 228 -9.00 8.12 3.60
CA GLU A 228 -8.46 8.43 4.94
C GLU A 228 -8.70 9.90 5.26
N GLY A 229 -9.03 10.20 6.49
CA GLY A 229 -9.25 11.57 6.98
C GLY A 229 -9.31 11.65 8.48
N ASP A 230 -9.65 12.83 8.98
CA ASP A 230 -9.78 13.09 10.41
C ASP A 230 -11.20 12.78 10.89
N SER A 231 -11.31 12.14 12.05
CA SER A 231 -12.59 11.99 12.74
C SER A 231 -12.95 13.29 13.47
N ARG A 232 -14.24 13.67 13.42
CA ARG A 232 -14.72 14.85 14.19
C ARG A 232 -14.72 14.61 15.70
N ASP A 233 -14.80 13.36 16.10
CA ASP A 233 -15.06 12.97 17.48
C ASP A 233 -13.80 12.45 18.21
N SER A 234 -12.68 12.32 17.49
CA SER A 234 -11.40 11.89 18.04
C SER A 234 -10.22 12.59 17.35
N ASP A 235 -9.10 12.72 18.04
CA ASP A 235 -7.82 13.17 17.46
C ASP A 235 -7.13 12.05 16.63
N GLU A 236 -7.80 10.92 16.44
CA GLU A 236 -7.31 9.79 15.65
C GLU A 236 -7.83 9.87 14.22
N GLY A 237 -6.99 9.48 13.27
CA GLY A 237 -7.39 9.34 11.87
C GLY A 237 -8.46 8.27 11.70
N HIS A 238 -9.26 8.37 10.66
CA HIS A 238 -10.30 7.43 10.30
C HIS A 238 -10.22 7.03 8.85
N ALA A 239 -10.69 5.83 8.51
CA ALA A 239 -10.77 5.33 7.14
C ALA A 239 -12.18 4.80 6.85
N TRP A 240 -12.66 5.11 5.64
CA TRP A 240 -13.97 4.69 5.13
C TRP A 240 -13.90 4.60 3.60
N ASP A 241 -15.01 4.29 2.96
CA ASP A 241 -15.10 4.21 1.51
C ASP A 241 -16.12 5.18 0.92
N ILE A 242 -15.94 5.48 -0.36
CA ILE A 242 -16.93 6.16 -1.20
C ILE A 242 -17.27 5.23 -2.35
N VAL A 243 -18.56 4.97 -2.54
CA VAL A 243 -19.08 4.15 -3.64
C VAL A 243 -20.01 4.97 -4.54
N GLU A 244 -20.04 4.63 -5.83
CA GLU A 244 -20.98 5.20 -6.77
C GLU A 244 -22.18 4.26 -6.94
N ILE A 245 -23.41 4.77 -6.69
CA ILE A 245 -24.67 4.07 -6.88
C ILE A 245 -25.58 4.96 -7.72
N ASP A 246 -25.98 4.51 -8.89
CA ASP A 246 -26.87 5.23 -9.81
C ASP A 246 -26.41 6.66 -10.15
N GLY A 247 -25.08 6.86 -10.30
CA GLY A 247 -24.45 8.15 -10.61
C GLY A 247 -24.39 9.12 -9.42
N GLN A 248 -24.59 8.63 -8.21
CA GLN A 248 -24.42 9.40 -6.97
C GLN A 248 -23.39 8.73 -6.05
N TYR A 249 -22.70 9.54 -5.25
CA TYR A 249 -21.65 9.06 -4.35
C TYR A 249 -22.14 8.97 -2.91
N TYR A 250 -21.86 7.85 -2.27
CA TYR A 250 -22.26 7.54 -0.90
C TYR A 250 -21.04 7.12 -0.07
N TYR A 251 -21.06 7.51 1.21
CA TYR A 251 -20.08 7.02 2.19
C TYR A 251 -20.50 5.62 2.67
N VAL A 252 -19.50 4.74 2.75
CA VAL A 252 -19.63 3.40 3.34
C VAL A 252 -18.60 3.27 4.44
N ASP A 253 -19.06 3.10 5.68
CA ASP A 253 -18.22 3.00 6.86
C ASP A 253 -18.65 1.77 7.67
N ALA A 254 -18.03 0.63 7.38
CA ALA A 254 -18.34 -0.63 8.03
C ALA A 254 -17.91 -0.67 9.51
N THR A 255 -16.96 0.20 9.90
CA THR A 255 -16.50 0.32 11.29
C THR A 255 -17.61 0.72 12.24
N ASN A 256 -18.48 1.66 11.82
CA ASN A 256 -19.57 2.13 12.65
C ASN A 256 -20.67 1.08 12.84
N GLY A 257 -20.79 0.13 11.92
CA GLY A 257 -21.77 -0.96 12.01
C GLY A 257 -21.39 -2.05 13.02
N ASP A 258 -20.10 -2.23 13.30
CA ASP A 258 -19.60 -3.24 14.23
C ASP A 258 -19.59 -2.78 15.70
N GLN A 259 -19.93 -1.52 15.97
CA GLN A 259 -19.95 -1.04 17.35
C GLN A 259 -21.21 -1.47 18.11
N PRO A 260 -21.08 -1.94 19.38
CA PRO A 260 -22.21 -2.33 20.18
C PRO A 260 -23.23 -1.18 20.32
N GLY A 261 -24.45 -1.40 19.86
CA GLY A 261 -25.57 -0.46 19.98
C GLY A 261 -25.85 0.39 18.73
N PHE A 262 -25.03 0.32 17.69
CA PHE A 262 -25.26 1.10 16.46
C PHE A 262 -26.46 0.56 15.63
N LEU A 263 -26.69 -0.76 15.64
CA LEU A 263 -27.83 -1.39 14.95
C LEU A 263 -29.13 -1.42 15.78
N GLN A 264 -29.20 -0.75 16.94
CA GLN A 264 -30.39 -0.67 17.78
C GLN A 264 -31.21 0.63 17.56
N GLY A 265 -30.80 1.46 16.60
CA GLY A 265 -31.59 2.62 16.17
C GLY A 265 -32.49 2.25 15.01
N ASP A 266 -33.78 2.14 15.26
CA ASP A 266 -34.87 2.06 14.26
C ASP A 266 -34.85 3.27 13.32
#